data_d8cc079f4acfc8cb4a9f27ae99c608d1
#
_entry.id   d8cc079f4acfc8cb4a9f27ae99c608d1
#
_cell.length_a   1.000
_cell.length_b   1.000
_cell.length_c   1.000
_cell.angle_alpha   90.00
_cell.angle_beta   90.00
_cell.angle_gamma   90.00
#
_symmetry.space_group_name_H-M   'P 1'
#
loop_
_entity.id
_entity.type
_entity.pdbx_description
1 polymer ?
#
loop_
_entity_poly.entity_id
_entity_poly.type
_entity_poly.pdbx_seq_one_letter_code
_entity_poly.pdbx_strand_id
1 'polypeptide(L)'
;MAVLFVACDAHRDIPDTAMKPCHILCTDGNVMSYADYEKSGKQAIAVVFYINQREDVEGNGYAVYLWDIAPESFADSIGVAQGTSADLTAYDGNTNTFALYGTTDTFSPLAEKVFDIWKYGQSAYIPSVAQMRPLYAAKAVVNPIIEKCGGDPLPDESNDCWY
;
A
#
# COMPACT_ATOMS: atom_id res chain seq x y z
N MET A 1 2.79 20.82 -57.99
CA MET A 1 3.54 19.77 -57.28
C MET A 1 3.21 19.90 -55.81
N ALA A 2 2.30 19.07 -55.30
CA ALA A 2 1.82 19.11 -53.92
C ALA A 2 2.66 18.13 -53.10
N VAL A 3 3.38 18.63 -52.10
CA VAL A 3 4.14 17.80 -51.17
C VAL A 3 3.22 17.45 -49.99
N LEU A 4 2.77 16.20 -49.94
CA LEU A 4 2.08 15.66 -48.80
C LEU A 4 3.11 15.35 -47.69
N PHE A 5 3.04 16.06 -46.56
CA PHE A 5 3.70 15.66 -45.34
C PHE A 5 2.84 14.61 -44.65
N VAL A 6 3.27 13.36 -44.65
CA VAL A 6 2.73 12.33 -43.79
C VAL A 6 3.43 12.50 -42.46
N ALA A 7 2.73 13.09 -41.49
CA ALA A 7 3.16 13.04 -40.10
C ALA A 7 2.98 11.61 -39.62
N CYS A 8 4.07 10.83 -39.49
CA CYS A 8 4.07 9.61 -38.72
C CYS A 8 3.93 10.01 -37.24
N ASP A 9 2.73 9.97 -36.74
CA ASP A 9 2.45 9.97 -35.31
C ASP A 9 2.92 8.62 -34.76
N ALA A 10 4.23 8.56 -34.47
CA ALA A 10 4.76 7.45 -33.70
C ALA A 10 4.24 7.64 -32.26
N HIS A 11 3.02 7.20 -32.01
CA HIS A 11 2.48 7.05 -30.66
C HIS A 11 3.33 6.00 -29.96
N ARG A 12 4.41 6.46 -29.34
CA ARG A 12 5.13 5.62 -28.37
C ARG A 12 4.25 5.59 -27.14
N ASP A 13 3.61 4.46 -26.91
CA ASP A 13 3.01 4.14 -25.60
C ASP A 13 4.16 4.11 -24.57
N ILE A 14 4.47 5.28 -24.00
CA ILE A 14 5.38 5.38 -22.86
C ILE A 14 4.58 4.91 -21.65
N PRO A 15 5.02 3.85 -20.96
CA PRO A 15 4.32 3.37 -19.77
C PRO A 15 4.13 4.51 -18.77
N ASP A 16 2.90 4.66 -18.25
CA ASP A 16 2.60 5.63 -17.21
C ASP A 16 3.12 5.11 -15.86
N THR A 17 4.34 5.48 -15.54
CA THR A 17 5.02 5.12 -14.28
C THR A 17 4.82 6.15 -13.17
N ALA A 18 4.09 7.24 -13.43
CA ALA A 18 3.72 8.18 -12.37
C ALA A 18 2.79 7.49 -11.37
N MET A 19 3.11 7.57 -10.07
CA MET A 19 2.28 6.99 -9.03
C MET A 19 0.91 7.69 -9.01
N LYS A 20 -0.17 6.92 -9.15
CA LYS A 20 -1.57 7.38 -9.12
C LYS A 20 -2.43 6.39 -8.32
N PRO A 21 -3.58 6.82 -7.79
CA PRO A 21 -4.55 5.87 -7.24
C PRO A 21 -4.91 4.80 -8.28
N CYS A 22 -5.11 3.57 -7.83
CA CYS A 22 -5.36 2.36 -8.65
C CYS A 22 -4.17 1.87 -9.48
N HIS A 23 -2.98 2.46 -9.36
CA HIS A 23 -1.77 1.89 -9.93
C HIS A 23 -1.30 0.69 -9.11
N ILE A 24 -0.62 -0.22 -9.78
CA ILE A 24 -0.08 -1.45 -9.22
C ILE A 24 1.35 -1.19 -8.77
N LEU A 25 1.65 -1.50 -7.52
CA LEU A 25 3.03 -1.64 -7.03
C LEU A 25 3.47 -3.08 -7.25
N CYS A 26 4.57 -3.25 -7.96
CA CYS A 26 5.15 -4.55 -8.28
C CYS A 26 6.27 -4.94 -7.30
N THR A 27 6.59 -6.22 -7.23
CA THR A 27 7.64 -6.76 -6.35
C THR A 27 9.03 -6.21 -6.61
N ASP A 28 9.27 -5.61 -7.77
CA ASP A 28 10.53 -4.95 -8.13
C ASP A 28 10.53 -3.44 -7.82
N GLY A 29 9.51 -2.94 -7.12
CA GLY A 29 9.36 -1.54 -6.72
C GLY A 29 8.79 -0.61 -7.81
N ASN A 30 8.51 -1.14 -9.01
CA ASN A 30 7.87 -0.33 -10.05
C ASN A 30 6.38 -0.11 -9.75
N VAL A 31 5.91 1.10 -10.06
CA VAL A 31 4.50 1.47 -10.00
C VAL A 31 4.01 1.76 -11.41
N MET A 32 2.88 1.20 -11.81
CA MET A 32 2.35 1.36 -13.16
C MET A 32 0.83 1.20 -13.22
N SER A 33 0.23 1.64 -14.34
CA SER A 33 -1.18 1.41 -14.59
C SER A 33 -1.50 -0.09 -14.68
N TYR A 34 -2.76 -0.47 -14.45
CA TYR A 34 -3.18 -1.86 -14.61
C TYR A 34 -2.96 -2.36 -16.06
N ALA A 35 -3.21 -1.50 -17.07
CA ALA A 35 -3.02 -1.84 -18.46
C ALA A 35 -1.55 -2.12 -18.85
N ASP A 36 -0.61 -1.40 -18.22
CA ASP A 36 0.83 -1.65 -18.39
C ASP A 36 1.28 -2.87 -17.61
N TYR A 37 0.70 -3.06 -16.41
CA TYR A 37 0.94 -4.24 -15.58
C TYR A 37 0.61 -5.54 -16.32
N GLU A 38 -0.57 -5.63 -16.95
CA GLU A 38 -0.97 -6.83 -17.73
C GLU A 38 0.04 -7.20 -18.84
N LYS A 39 0.71 -6.20 -19.40
CA LYS A 39 1.70 -6.40 -20.48
C LYS A 39 3.11 -6.64 -19.95
N SER A 40 3.36 -6.30 -18.69
CA SER A 40 4.72 -6.23 -18.13
C SER A 40 5.32 -7.59 -17.78
N GLY A 41 4.48 -8.59 -17.51
CA GLY A 41 4.91 -9.88 -16.94
C GLY A 41 5.45 -9.77 -15.51
N LYS A 42 5.28 -8.62 -14.83
CA LYS A 42 5.72 -8.40 -13.46
C LYS A 42 4.73 -8.99 -12.46
N GLN A 43 5.15 -9.13 -11.22
CA GLN A 43 4.32 -9.61 -10.13
C GLN A 43 3.83 -8.41 -9.30
N ALA A 44 2.51 -8.28 -9.15
CA ALA A 44 1.89 -7.30 -8.27
C ALA A 44 2.10 -7.67 -6.79
N ILE A 45 2.18 -6.67 -5.93
CA ILE A 45 2.25 -6.84 -4.47
C ILE A 45 1.24 -5.96 -3.73
N ALA A 46 0.91 -4.79 -4.29
CA ALA A 46 -0.01 -3.85 -3.65
C ALA A 46 -0.70 -2.96 -4.70
N VAL A 47 -1.81 -2.33 -4.30
CA VAL A 47 -2.52 -1.32 -5.09
C VAL A 47 -2.42 0.03 -4.39
N VAL A 48 -2.00 1.05 -5.12
CA VAL A 48 -1.92 2.42 -4.62
C VAL A 48 -3.34 2.96 -4.40
N PHE A 49 -3.62 3.45 -3.19
CA PHE A 49 -4.93 4.02 -2.88
C PHE A 49 -4.89 5.52 -2.55
N TYR A 50 -3.73 6.05 -2.21
CA TYR A 50 -3.57 7.44 -1.82
C TYR A 50 -2.25 8.01 -2.32
N ILE A 51 -2.29 9.24 -2.81
CA ILE A 51 -1.10 10.02 -3.16
C ILE A 51 -0.95 11.13 -2.15
N ASN A 52 0.20 11.15 -1.49
CA ASN A 52 0.50 12.18 -0.52
C ASN A 52 0.87 13.49 -1.24
N GLN A 53 0.14 14.55 -0.91
CA GLN A 53 0.39 15.90 -1.41
C GLN A 53 0.89 16.84 -0.29
N ARG A 54 1.14 16.28 0.89
CA ARG A 54 1.56 17.02 2.07
C ARG A 54 3.05 16.86 2.27
N GLU A 55 3.74 17.94 2.54
CA GLU A 55 5.19 17.93 2.81
C GLU A 55 5.55 17.43 4.22
N ASP A 56 4.57 17.46 5.15
CA ASP A 56 4.72 17.07 6.55
C ASP A 56 4.42 15.58 6.83
N VAL A 57 4.13 14.80 5.79
CA VAL A 57 3.82 13.38 5.90
C VAL A 57 4.85 12.55 5.14
N GLU A 58 5.38 11.54 5.78
CA GLU A 58 6.39 10.65 5.21
C GLU A 58 5.83 9.85 4.02
N GLY A 59 6.64 9.78 2.96
CA GLY A 59 6.34 8.99 1.76
C GLY A 59 5.50 9.73 0.70
N ASN A 60 5.55 9.24 -0.52
CA ASN A 60 4.87 9.84 -1.68
C ASN A 60 3.43 9.37 -1.85
N GLY A 61 3.02 8.34 -1.14
CA GLY A 61 1.69 7.77 -1.19
C GLY A 61 1.59 6.46 -0.41
N TYR A 62 0.38 5.91 -0.37
CA TYR A 62 0.10 4.66 0.33
C TYR A 62 -0.46 3.63 -0.64
N ALA A 63 -0.04 2.38 -0.46
CA ALA A 63 -0.56 1.23 -1.18
C ALA A 63 -1.06 0.17 -0.19
N VAL A 64 -2.14 -0.52 -0.54
CA VAL A 64 -2.67 -1.63 0.23
C VAL A 64 -2.12 -2.94 -0.32
N TYR A 65 -1.66 -3.81 0.57
CA TYR A 65 -1.18 -5.14 0.23
C TYR A 65 -2.30 -5.99 -0.37
N LEU A 66 -1.98 -6.85 -1.33
CA LEU A 66 -2.99 -7.58 -2.10
C LEU A 66 -3.68 -8.71 -1.34
N TRP A 67 -3.04 -9.27 -0.32
CA TRP A 67 -3.53 -10.47 0.34
C TRP A 67 -3.74 -10.23 1.83
N ASP A 68 -4.72 -10.89 2.39
CA ASP A 68 -4.92 -10.91 3.82
C ASP A 68 -3.73 -11.56 4.52
N ILE A 69 -3.37 -11.01 5.67
CA ILE A 69 -2.39 -11.61 6.57
C ILE A 69 -3.16 -12.45 7.59
N ALA A 70 -2.69 -13.67 7.85
CA ALA A 70 -3.29 -14.46 8.92
C ALA A 70 -3.26 -13.69 10.24
N PRO A 71 -4.33 -13.72 11.04
CA PRO A 71 -4.40 -12.99 12.30
C PRO A 71 -3.23 -13.29 13.21
N GLU A 72 -2.66 -12.24 13.79
CA GLU A 72 -1.58 -12.32 14.77
C GLU A 72 -1.87 -11.42 15.96
N SER A 73 -1.27 -11.73 17.09
CA SER A 73 -1.36 -10.88 18.27
C SER A 73 -0.63 -9.56 18.02
N PHE A 74 -1.26 -8.47 18.42
CA PHE A 74 -0.66 -7.14 18.32
C PHE A 74 0.58 -7.01 19.24
N ALA A 75 0.50 -7.61 20.43
CA ALA A 75 1.61 -7.74 21.37
C ALA A 75 1.42 -9.02 22.19
N ASP A 76 2.52 -9.59 22.70
CA ASP A 76 2.51 -10.75 23.59
C ASP A 76 2.17 -10.40 25.03
N SER A 77 2.25 -9.13 25.42
CA SER A 77 2.05 -8.63 26.77
C SER A 77 1.07 -7.47 26.81
N ILE A 78 0.03 -7.60 27.66
CA ILE A 78 -0.97 -6.54 27.88
C ILE A 78 -0.45 -5.58 28.96
N GLY A 79 -0.66 -4.27 28.72
CA GLY A 79 -0.34 -3.21 29.69
C GLY A 79 1.13 -2.78 29.70
N VAL A 80 1.94 -3.30 28.81
CA VAL A 80 3.31 -2.83 28.58
C VAL A 80 3.32 -1.72 27.53
N ALA A 81 4.05 -0.64 27.79
CA ALA A 81 4.19 0.45 26.82
C ALA A 81 4.97 -0.03 25.58
N GLN A 82 4.38 0.15 24.41
CA GLN A 82 4.97 -0.31 23.14
C GLN A 82 5.77 0.78 22.42
N GLY A 83 5.88 1.98 23.01
CA GLY A 83 6.53 3.13 22.36
C GLY A 83 5.75 3.73 21.19
N THR A 84 4.50 3.32 21.01
CA THR A 84 3.62 3.83 19.95
C THR A 84 2.90 5.10 20.36
N SER A 85 2.54 5.93 19.37
CA SER A 85 1.71 7.12 19.57
C SER A 85 0.25 6.72 19.78
N ALA A 86 -0.46 7.47 20.63
CA ALA A 86 -1.90 7.37 20.80
C ALA A 86 -2.67 8.45 20.00
N ASP A 87 -2.00 9.22 19.14
CA ASP A 87 -2.62 10.27 18.34
C ASP A 87 -3.39 9.66 17.16
N LEU A 88 -4.71 9.63 17.26
CA LEU A 88 -5.60 9.10 16.23
C LEU A 88 -5.64 9.93 14.93
N THR A 89 -5.00 11.10 14.92
CA THR A 89 -4.94 12.01 13.76
C THR A 89 -3.61 11.94 13.03
N ALA A 90 -2.60 11.30 13.63
CA ALA A 90 -1.27 11.18 13.05
C ALA A 90 -1.19 10.11 11.96
N TYR A 91 -0.39 10.41 10.94
CA TYR A 91 -0.06 9.48 9.84
C TYR A 91 1.26 8.75 10.16
N ASP A 92 1.29 8.08 11.28
CA ASP A 92 2.50 7.55 11.93
C ASP A 92 2.58 6.02 12.00
N GLY A 93 1.76 5.32 11.22
CA GLY A 93 1.71 3.85 11.21
C GLY A 93 3.08 3.20 10.98
N ASN A 94 3.90 3.73 10.09
CA ASN A 94 5.25 3.22 9.85
C ASN A 94 6.14 3.38 11.09
N THR A 95 6.14 4.56 11.72
CA THR A 95 6.89 4.84 12.95
C THR A 95 6.42 3.94 14.10
N ASN A 96 5.10 3.78 14.27
CA ASN A 96 4.53 2.93 15.29
C ASN A 96 4.86 1.44 15.07
N THR A 97 4.81 0.97 13.82
CA THR A 97 5.19 -0.41 13.48
C THR A 97 6.67 -0.67 13.81
N PHE A 98 7.53 0.30 13.51
CA PHE A 98 8.94 0.20 13.82
C PHE A 98 9.19 0.19 15.34
N ALA A 99 8.45 1.00 16.12
CA ALA A 99 8.51 0.99 17.58
C ALA A 99 8.10 -0.37 18.14
N LEU A 100 7.00 -0.95 17.65
CA LEU A 100 6.54 -2.29 18.03
C LEU A 100 7.59 -3.36 17.74
N TYR A 101 8.22 -3.31 16.57
CA TYR A 101 9.26 -4.27 16.18
C TYR A 101 10.54 -4.12 17.00
N GLY A 102 10.93 -2.88 17.33
CA GLY A 102 12.17 -2.57 18.06
C GLY A 102 12.08 -2.67 19.57
N THR A 103 10.90 -2.91 20.14
CA THR A 103 10.72 -2.99 21.60
C THR A 103 11.38 -4.26 22.17
N THR A 104 12.17 -4.10 23.23
CA THR A 104 12.87 -5.22 23.89
C THR A 104 12.09 -5.85 25.03
N ASP A 105 11.12 -5.12 25.59
CA ASP A 105 10.37 -5.52 26.80
C ASP A 105 9.12 -6.33 26.47
N THR A 106 8.74 -6.37 25.20
CA THR A 106 7.58 -7.11 24.69
C THR A 106 7.80 -7.42 23.21
N PHE A 107 7.12 -8.42 22.72
CA PHE A 107 7.21 -8.87 21.33
C PHE A 107 5.89 -8.60 20.62
N SER A 108 5.95 -8.16 19.38
CA SER A 108 4.78 -7.98 18.51
C SER A 108 4.83 -8.97 17.35
N PRO A 109 4.10 -10.10 17.43
CA PRO A 109 4.02 -11.06 16.33
C PRO A 109 3.51 -10.42 15.03
N LEU A 110 2.56 -9.48 15.15
CA LEU A 110 2.02 -8.77 14.00
C LEU A 110 3.07 -7.87 13.34
N ALA A 111 3.86 -7.12 14.14
CA ALA A 111 4.92 -6.27 13.58
C ALA A 111 6.01 -7.10 12.90
N GLU A 112 6.43 -8.23 13.49
CA GLU A 112 7.39 -9.15 12.87
C GLU A 112 6.88 -9.65 11.52
N LYS A 113 5.63 -10.12 11.48
CA LYS A 113 5.01 -10.62 10.25
C LYS A 113 4.90 -9.56 9.16
N VAL A 114 4.59 -8.33 9.52
CA VAL A 114 4.55 -7.20 8.58
C VAL A 114 5.94 -6.88 8.05
N PHE A 115 6.99 -6.95 8.88
CA PHE A 115 8.36 -6.80 8.43
C PHE A 115 8.79 -7.88 7.44
N ASP A 116 8.29 -9.10 7.56
CA ASP A 116 8.58 -10.19 6.62
C ASP A 116 8.02 -9.93 5.22
N ILE A 117 7.04 -9.04 5.09
CA ILE A 117 6.50 -8.60 3.79
C ILE A 117 7.45 -7.60 3.12
N TRP A 118 8.44 -7.08 3.83
CA TRP A 118 9.40 -6.14 3.27
C TRP A 118 10.15 -6.73 2.09
N LYS A 119 10.02 -6.07 0.94
CA LYS A 119 10.78 -6.39 -0.26
C LYS A 119 11.23 -5.11 -0.95
N TYR A 120 12.47 -5.12 -1.45
CA TYR A 120 13.01 -4.05 -2.32
C TYR A 120 13.05 -2.64 -1.70
N GLY A 121 13.31 -2.52 -0.41
CA GLY A 121 13.40 -1.23 0.27
C GLY A 121 12.06 -0.53 0.52
N GLN A 122 10.95 -1.21 0.26
CA GLN A 122 9.61 -0.77 0.62
C GLN A 122 9.18 -1.51 1.88
N SER A 123 9.00 -0.79 2.99
CA SER A 123 8.50 -1.40 4.22
C SER A 123 6.99 -1.49 4.19
N ALA A 124 6.44 -2.69 4.42
CA ALA A 124 5.07 -2.81 4.86
C ALA A 124 4.96 -2.33 6.32
N TYR A 125 3.81 -1.81 6.72
CA TYR A 125 3.58 -1.34 8.07
C TYR A 125 2.11 -1.47 8.46
N ILE A 126 1.85 -1.49 9.75
CA ILE A 126 0.50 -1.46 10.31
C ILE A 126 -0.01 -0.01 10.23
N PRO A 127 -1.08 0.28 9.50
CA PRO A 127 -1.53 1.65 9.31
C PRO A 127 -2.07 2.25 10.62
N SER A 128 -1.89 3.56 10.82
CA SER A 128 -2.59 4.29 11.86
C SER A 128 -4.07 4.49 11.50
N VAL A 129 -4.89 4.85 12.51
CA VAL A 129 -6.31 5.16 12.29
C VAL A 129 -6.50 6.26 11.24
N ALA A 130 -5.63 7.28 11.24
CA ALA A 130 -5.67 8.35 10.24
C ALA A 130 -5.40 7.83 8.82
N GLN A 131 -4.51 6.86 8.66
CA GLN A 131 -4.17 6.25 7.37
C GLN A 131 -5.23 5.27 6.87
N MET A 132 -6.00 4.66 7.77
CA MET A 132 -7.12 3.79 7.39
C MET A 132 -8.28 4.57 6.74
N ARG A 133 -8.50 5.82 7.11
CA ARG A 133 -9.60 6.63 6.56
C ARG A 133 -9.53 6.80 5.04
N PRO A 134 -8.41 7.24 4.44
CA PRO A 134 -8.28 7.31 2.98
C PRO A 134 -8.36 5.94 2.31
N LEU A 135 -7.91 4.85 2.96
CA LEU A 135 -8.05 3.49 2.43
C LEU A 135 -9.53 3.12 2.27
N TYR A 136 -10.33 3.28 3.32
CA TYR A 136 -11.77 2.97 3.24
C TYR A 136 -12.52 3.90 2.29
N ALA A 137 -12.13 5.17 2.19
CA ALA A 137 -12.69 6.08 1.20
C ALA A 137 -12.40 5.64 -0.24
N ALA A 138 -11.25 5.02 -0.49
CA ALA A 138 -10.83 4.53 -1.80
C ALA A 138 -11.33 3.10 -2.10
N LYS A 139 -11.88 2.38 -1.14
CA LYS A 139 -12.26 0.96 -1.21
C LYS A 139 -13.01 0.60 -2.49
N ALA A 140 -14.05 1.36 -2.84
CA ALA A 140 -14.89 1.07 -4.00
C ALA A 140 -14.11 1.10 -5.34
N VAL A 141 -12.99 1.83 -5.39
CA VAL A 141 -12.18 1.93 -6.61
C VAL A 141 -10.97 1.01 -6.59
N VAL A 142 -10.44 0.67 -5.41
CA VAL A 142 -9.26 -0.23 -5.32
C VAL A 142 -9.64 -1.71 -5.32
N ASN A 143 -10.78 -2.10 -4.73
CA ASN A 143 -11.21 -3.50 -4.67
C ASN A 143 -11.27 -4.18 -6.05
N PRO A 144 -11.88 -3.55 -7.09
CA PRO A 144 -11.86 -4.15 -8.43
C PRO A 144 -10.47 -4.37 -9.01
N ILE A 145 -9.49 -3.56 -8.60
CA ILE A 145 -8.09 -3.72 -9.04
C ILE A 145 -7.39 -4.82 -8.24
N ILE A 146 -7.64 -4.89 -6.92
CA ILE A 146 -7.15 -5.98 -6.07
C ILE A 146 -7.60 -7.33 -6.63
N GLU A 147 -8.88 -7.49 -6.90
CA GLU A 147 -9.46 -8.72 -7.48
C GLU A 147 -8.83 -9.07 -8.84
N LYS A 148 -8.65 -8.09 -9.72
CA LYS A 148 -7.97 -8.30 -11.01
C LYS A 148 -6.52 -8.75 -10.86
N CYS A 149 -5.86 -8.36 -9.78
CA CYS A 149 -4.51 -8.81 -9.45
C CYS A 149 -4.48 -10.16 -8.71
N GLY A 150 -5.65 -10.77 -8.45
CA GLY A 150 -5.77 -12.04 -7.72
C GLY A 150 -5.57 -11.90 -6.22
N GLY A 151 -5.82 -10.70 -5.67
CA GLY A 151 -5.76 -10.41 -4.25
C GLY A 151 -7.12 -10.52 -3.55
N ASP A 152 -7.11 -10.33 -2.23
CA ASP A 152 -8.27 -10.36 -1.36
C ASP A 152 -8.86 -8.95 -1.24
N PRO A 153 -10.11 -8.70 -1.67
CA PRO A 153 -10.69 -7.37 -1.58
C PRO A 153 -10.92 -6.96 -0.13
N LEU A 154 -10.77 -5.66 0.15
CA LEU A 154 -11.08 -5.11 1.45
C LEU A 154 -12.52 -5.45 1.85
N PRO A 155 -12.75 -5.96 3.06
CA PRO A 155 -14.06 -6.43 3.50
C PRO A 155 -15.07 -5.28 3.56
N ASP A 156 -16.34 -5.58 3.34
CA ASP A 156 -17.41 -4.68 3.68
C ASP A 156 -17.50 -4.54 5.21
N GLU A 157 -18.15 -3.46 5.68
CA GLU A 157 -18.41 -3.25 7.11
C GLU A 157 -19.22 -4.42 7.68
N SER A 158 -18.57 -5.56 7.83
CA SER A 158 -19.13 -6.72 8.50
C SER A 158 -18.60 -6.75 9.94
N ASN A 159 -19.34 -7.42 10.81
CA ASN A 159 -19.04 -7.54 12.24
C ASN A 159 -17.69 -8.24 12.54
N ASP A 160 -16.93 -8.60 11.52
CA ASP A 160 -15.68 -9.35 11.63
C ASP A 160 -14.42 -8.47 11.53
N CYS A 161 -14.59 -7.17 11.31
CA CYS A 161 -13.46 -6.22 11.34
C CYS A 161 -13.18 -5.79 12.79
N TRP A 162 -12.34 -6.51 13.48
CA TRP A 162 -11.76 -6.11 14.76
C TRP A 162 -10.52 -5.26 14.48
N TYR A 163 -10.59 -3.99 14.89
CA TYR A 163 -9.49 -3.03 14.81
C TYR A 163 -8.80 -2.89 16.17
#